data_94935e0d0eb93d6c2df46f8a74fb9395
#
_entry.id   94935e0d0eb93d6c2df46f8a74fb9395
#
_cell.length_a   1.000
_cell.length_b   1.000
_cell.length_c   1.000
_cell.angle_alpha   90.00
_cell.angle_beta   90.00
_cell.angle_gamma   90.00
#
_symmetry.space_group_name_H-M   'P 1'
#
loop_
_entity.id
_entity.type
_entity.pdbx_description
1 polymer ?
#
loop_
_entity_poly.entity_id
_entity_poly.type
_entity_poly.pdbx_seq_one_letter_code
_entity_poly.pdbx_strand_id
1 'polypeptide(L)'
;LKALHDLSRFVRSRSKAKFIAITGSNGKTTVKEMIAHILSDHKICYTKGNFNNHIGVPLTLLSMKQDEDYVIVEVGANNLGEIRPLANIINPDVAAVTNIGYAHIEGFKNLDNTAQEKYSIFDYVKKDGFSVINDQKEYRKFIKKR
;
A
#
# COMPACT_ATOMS: atom_id res chain seq x y z
N LEU A 1 -6.91 -6.27 17.54
CA LEU A 1 -6.30 -5.64 16.38
C LEU A 1 -4.77 -5.53 16.51
N LYS A 2 -4.25 -5.02 17.66
CA LYS A 2 -2.81 -4.88 17.90
C LYS A 2 -2.05 -6.21 17.69
N ALA A 3 -2.51 -7.30 18.30
CA ALA A 3 -1.89 -8.62 18.14
C ALA A 3 -1.84 -9.09 16.68
N LEU A 4 -2.89 -8.82 15.90
CA LEU A 4 -2.94 -9.14 14.47
C LEU A 4 -1.87 -8.35 13.69
N HIS A 5 -1.71 -7.06 13.98
CA HIS A 5 -0.70 -6.21 13.38
C HIS A 5 0.72 -6.63 13.78
N ASP A 6 0.94 -6.97 15.03
CA ASP A 6 2.26 -7.40 15.53
C ASP A 6 2.67 -8.75 14.90
N LEU A 7 1.72 -9.70 14.79
CA LEU A 7 1.96 -10.97 14.12
C LEU A 7 2.25 -10.79 12.63
N SER A 8 1.49 -9.97 11.92
CA SER A 8 1.73 -9.72 10.49
C SER A 8 3.07 -9.00 10.25
N ARG A 9 3.47 -8.09 11.14
CA ARG A 9 4.80 -7.46 11.11
C ARG A 9 5.92 -8.50 11.32
N PHE A 10 5.74 -9.43 12.25
CA PHE A 10 6.67 -10.51 12.47
C PHE A 10 6.82 -11.41 11.22
N VAL A 11 5.70 -11.86 10.64
CA VAL A 11 5.71 -12.66 9.40
C VAL A 11 6.38 -11.89 8.26
N ARG A 12 6.04 -10.59 8.11
CA ARG A 12 6.66 -9.70 7.12
C ARG A 12 8.19 -9.61 7.29
N SER A 13 8.68 -9.50 8.52
CA SER A 13 10.11 -9.33 8.80
C SER A 13 10.95 -10.55 8.42
N ARG A 14 10.35 -11.72 8.32
CA ARG A 14 11.01 -12.97 7.92
C ARG A 14 11.06 -13.18 6.41
N SER A 15 10.23 -12.48 5.66
CA SER A 15 10.13 -12.62 4.21
C SER A 15 11.27 -11.87 3.50
N LYS A 16 11.85 -12.53 2.50
CA LYS A 16 12.84 -11.94 1.56
C LYS A 16 12.20 -11.36 0.30
N ALA A 17 10.89 -11.53 0.13
CA ALA A 17 10.15 -11.02 -1.02
C ALA A 17 10.29 -9.49 -1.17
N LYS A 18 10.11 -9.01 -2.39
CA LYS A 18 9.93 -7.59 -2.68
C LYS A 18 8.47 -7.19 -2.48
N PHE A 19 8.23 -6.17 -1.68
CA PHE A 19 6.89 -5.71 -1.35
C PHE A 19 6.51 -4.48 -2.17
N ILE A 20 5.37 -4.58 -2.87
CA ILE A 20 4.79 -3.52 -3.69
C ILE A 20 3.48 -3.10 -3.03
N ALA A 21 3.41 -1.88 -2.51
CA ALA A 21 2.21 -1.33 -1.90
C ALA A 21 1.53 -0.35 -2.86
N ILE A 22 0.21 -0.45 -3.00
CA ILE A 22 -0.56 0.34 -3.95
C ILE A 22 -1.71 1.02 -3.21
N THR A 23 -1.80 2.35 -3.32
CA THR A 23 -2.95 3.12 -2.86
C THR A 23 -3.40 4.11 -3.94
N GLY A 24 -4.43 4.87 -3.65
CA GLY A 24 -5.01 5.87 -4.54
C GLY A 24 -6.51 6.00 -4.35
N SER A 25 -7.12 6.99 -4.95
CA SER A 25 -8.57 7.17 -4.91
C SER A 25 -9.27 6.11 -5.76
N ASN A 26 -8.83 5.94 -7.00
CA ASN A 26 -9.38 4.99 -7.97
C ASN A 26 -8.25 4.15 -8.59
N GLY A 27 -8.59 2.98 -9.17
CA GLY A 27 -7.67 2.16 -9.96
C GLY A 27 -6.70 1.30 -9.15
N LYS A 28 -6.74 1.30 -7.82
CA LYS A 28 -5.89 0.46 -6.96
C LYS A 28 -5.94 -1.01 -7.35
N THR A 29 -7.15 -1.57 -7.38
CA THR A 29 -7.38 -2.98 -7.71
C THR A 29 -6.96 -3.30 -9.13
N THR A 30 -7.26 -2.42 -10.09
CA THR A 30 -6.84 -2.59 -11.48
C THR A 30 -5.32 -2.67 -11.59
N VAL A 31 -4.60 -1.72 -10.99
CA VAL A 31 -3.13 -1.70 -11.01
C VAL A 31 -2.55 -2.92 -10.29
N LYS A 32 -3.13 -3.32 -9.15
CA LYS A 32 -2.75 -4.54 -8.43
C LYS A 32 -2.88 -5.79 -9.32
N GLU A 33 -4.02 -5.97 -10.00
CA GLU A 33 -4.24 -7.13 -10.87
C GLU A 33 -3.31 -7.10 -12.09
N MET A 34 -3.06 -5.93 -12.68
CA MET A 34 -2.09 -5.78 -13.77
C MET A 34 -0.68 -6.20 -13.34
N ILE A 35 -0.21 -5.74 -12.18
CA ILE A 35 1.10 -6.11 -11.64
C ILE A 35 1.14 -7.62 -11.34
N ALA A 36 0.09 -8.18 -10.73
CA ALA A 36 0.01 -9.61 -10.45
C ALA A 36 0.05 -10.45 -11.74
N HIS A 37 -0.60 -9.98 -12.81
CA HIS A 37 -0.55 -10.64 -14.12
C HIS A 37 0.85 -10.55 -14.76
N ILE A 38 1.49 -9.39 -14.74
CA ILE A 38 2.85 -9.19 -15.28
C ILE A 38 3.87 -10.09 -14.55
N LEU A 39 3.68 -10.28 -13.24
CA LEU A 39 4.57 -11.09 -12.41
C LEU A 39 4.12 -12.54 -12.25
N SER A 40 3.20 -13.04 -13.12
CA SER A 40 2.59 -14.38 -12.99
C SER A 40 3.59 -15.53 -13.08
N ASP A 41 4.73 -15.35 -13.74
CA ASP A 41 5.81 -16.34 -13.82
C ASP A 41 6.67 -16.43 -12.55
N HIS A 42 6.42 -15.55 -11.58
CA HIS A 42 7.07 -15.54 -10.27
C HIS A 42 6.16 -16.11 -9.18
N LYS A 43 6.75 -16.47 -8.05
CA LYS A 43 5.99 -16.80 -6.84
C LYS A 43 5.46 -15.51 -6.22
N ILE A 44 4.16 -15.28 -6.32
CA ILE A 44 3.54 -14.06 -5.83
C ILE A 44 2.47 -14.33 -4.77
N CYS A 45 2.39 -13.43 -3.80
CA CYS A 45 1.24 -13.25 -2.93
C CYS A 45 0.64 -11.86 -3.19
N TYR A 46 -0.67 -11.73 -3.24
CA TYR A 46 -1.30 -10.43 -3.44
C TYR A 46 -2.66 -10.33 -2.77
N THR A 47 -3.06 -9.10 -2.46
CA THR A 47 -4.35 -8.80 -1.84
C THR A 47 -5.50 -9.39 -2.66
N LYS A 48 -6.30 -10.24 -2.05
CA LYS A 48 -7.50 -10.84 -2.66
C LYS A 48 -8.72 -9.96 -2.39
N GLY A 49 -9.56 -9.81 -3.44
CA GLY A 49 -10.77 -8.99 -3.32
C GLY A 49 -10.49 -7.58 -2.78
N ASN A 50 -11.23 -7.20 -1.73
CA ASN A 50 -11.15 -5.89 -1.07
C ASN A 50 -10.43 -5.94 0.29
N PHE A 51 -9.53 -6.89 0.52
CA PHE A 51 -8.77 -7.04 1.77
C PHE A 51 -7.67 -5.98 1.90
N ASN A 52 -8.04 -4.71 1.79
CA ASN A 52 -7.16 -3.55 1.71
C ASN A 52 -7.17 -2.63 2.94
N ASN A 53 -7.84 -3.05 4.02
CA ASN A 53 -8.01 -2.29 5.27
C ASN A 53 -7.15 -2.86 6.43
N HIS A 54 -7.38 -2.33 7.64
CA HIS A 54 -6.64 -2.68 8.87
C HIS A 54 -6.79 -4.14 9.34
N ILE A 55 -7.68 -4.92 8.71
CA ILE A 55 -7.80 -6.38 8.91
C ILE A 55 -7.27 -7.10 7.66
N GLY A 56 -7.67 -6.67 6.49
CA GLY A 56 -7.37 -7.36 5.22
C GLY A 56 -5.89 -7.33 4.86
N VAL A 57 -5.19 -6.21 5.08
CA VAL A 57 -3.74 -6.12 4.85
C VAL A 57 -2.98 -7.10 5.74
N PRO A 58 -3.16 -7.13 7.06
CA PRO A 58 -2.58 -8.16 7.91
C PRO A 58 -2.87 -9.59 7.45
N LEU A 59 -4.12 -9.89 7.09
CA LEU A 59 -4.49 -11.23 6.61
C LEU A 59 -3.77 -11.60 5.31
N THR A 60 -3.59 -10.65 4.39
CA THR A 60 -2.78 -10.85 3.17
C THR A 60 -1.35 -11.23 3.53
N LEU A 61 -0.72 -10.54 4.49
CA LEU A 61 0.64 -10.86 4.93
C LEU A 61 0.74 -12.22 5.64
N LEU A 62 -0.27 -12.58 6.43
CA LEU A 62 -0.33 -13.87 7.12
C LEU A 62 -0.61 -15.06 6.18
N SER A 63 -1.15 -14.81 4.98
CA SER A 63 -1.37 -15.84 3.97
C SER A 63 -0.12 -16.20 3.15
N MET A 64 0.99 -15.48 3.37
CA MET A 64 2.26 -15.73 2.69
C MET A 64 2.84 -17.10 3.05
N LYS A 65 3.41 -17.78 2.06
CA LYS A 65 4.10 -19.08 2.23
C LYS A 65 5.57 -18.93 2.60
N GLN A 66 6.11 -17.70 2.59
CA GLN A 66 7.51 -17.33 2.88
C GLN A 66 8.52 -17.74 1.80
N ASP A 67 8.06 -18.13 0.63
CA ASP A 67 8.88 -18.44 -0.54
C ASP A 67 8.54 -17.57 -1.77
N GLU A 68 7.76 -16.50 -1.54
CA GLU A 68 7.39 -15.56 -2.58
C GLU A 68 8.58 -14.70 -3.01
N ASP A 69 8.61 -14.39 -4.32
CA ASP A 69 9.51 -13.40 -4.91
C ASP A 69 8.94 -11.98 -4.72
N TYR A 70 7.59 -11.84 -4.88
CA TYR A 70 6.89 -10.57 -4.76
C TYR A 70 5.62 -10.69 -3.93
N VAL A 71 5.35 -9.63 -3.15
CA VAL A 71 4.08 -9.47 -2.41
C VAL A 71 3.45 -8.14 -2.81
N ILE A 72 2.24 -8.18 -3.36
CA ILE A 72 1.53 -7.02 -3.89
C ILE A 72 0.37 -6.69 -2.96
N VAL A 73 0.45 -5.56 -2.27
CA VAL A 73 -0.52 -5.18 -1.24
C VAL A 73 -1.30 -3.94 -1.65
N GLU A 74 -2.60 -4.11 -1.80
CA GLU A 74 -3.52 -2.98 -1.96
C GLU A 74 -3.80 -2.36 -0.58
N VAL A 75 -3.71 -1.02 -0.47
CA VAL A 75 -3.96 -0.26 0.76
C VAL A 75 -5.08 0.73 0.52
N GLY A 76 -6.21 0.51 1.17
CA GLY A 76 -7.36 1.40 1.20
C GLY A 76 -7.36 2.28 2.45
N ALA A 77 -8.01 3.44 2.36
CA ALA A 77 -8.32 4.29 3.49
C ALA A 77 -9.59 5.09 3.21
N ASN A 78 -10.41 5.24 4.24
CA ASN A 78 -11.62 6.05 4.26
C ASN A 78 -11.44 7.32 5.09
N ASN A 79 -10.49 7.31 6.03
CA ASN A 79 -10.20 8.42 6.94
C ASN A 79 -8.71 8.72 7.02
N LEU A 80 -8.37 9.89 7.58
CA LEU A 80 -6.98 10.26 7.86
C LEU A 80 -6.37 9.32 8.92
N GLY A 81 -5.11 8.96 8.72
CA GLY A 81 -4.32 8.16 9.67
C GLY A 81 -4.43 6.65 9.48
N GLU A 82 -5.21 6.15 8.49
CA GLU A 82 -5.39 4.71 8.26
C GLU A 82 -4.24 4.07 7.45
N ILE A 83 -3.60 4.83 6.54
CA ILE A 83 -2.53 4.30 5.67
C ILE A 83 -1.23 4.09 6.46
N ARG A 84 -0.85 5.02 7.33
CA ARG A 84 0.43 4.95 8.05
C ARG A 84 0.66 3.65 8.81
N PRO A 85 -0.29 3.14 9.63
CA PRO A 85 -0.12 1.88 10.34
C PRO A 85 0.08 0.69 9.38
N LEU A 86 -0.65 0.68 8.26
CA LEU A 86 -0.57 -0.38 7.25
C LEU A 86 0.76 -0.32 6.48
N ALA A 87 1.16 0.87 6.05
CA ALA A 87 2.44 1.07 5.37
C ALA A 87 3.63 0.67 6.27
N ASN A 88 3.54 0.95 7.58
CA ASN A 88 4.55 0.54 8.56
C ASN A 88 4.66 -1.00 8.68
N ILE A 89 3.53 -1.72 8.61
CA ILE A 89 3.55 -3.19 8.64
C ILE A 89 4.14 -3.73 7.33
N ILE A 90 3.75 -3.16 6.18
CA ILE A 90 4.19 -3.61 4.86
C ILE A 90 5.68 -3.31 4.67
N ASN A 91 6.16 -2.13 5.08
CA ASN A 91 7.52 -1.64 4.85
C ASN A 91 7.96 -1.91 3.40
N PRO A 92 7.33 -1.23 2.41
CA PRO A 92 7.42 -1.62 1.01
C PRO A 92 8.77 -1.28 0.37
N ASP A 93 9.18 -2.09 -0.60
CA ASP A 93 10.29 -1.80 -1.52
C ASP A 93 9.82 -0.81 -2.59
N VAL A 94 8.56 -0.93 -3.03
CA VAL A 94 7.94 -0.01 -3.99
C VAL A 94 6.57 0.40 -3.45
N ALA A 95 6.26 1.69 -3.48
CA ALA A 95 4.92 2.19 -3.21
C ALA A 95 4.40 3.02 -4.39
N ALA A 96 3.14 2.81 -4.75
CA ALA A 96 2.48 3.53 -5.84
C ALA A 96 1.21 4.23 -5.34
N VAL A 97 1.02 5.48 -5.78
CA VAL A 97 -0.24 6.21 -5.65
C VAL A 97 -0.83 6.40 -7.04
N THR A 98 -1.94 5.72 -7.33
CA THR A 98 -2.54 5.71 -8.67
C THR A 98 -3.07 7.09 -9.06
N ASN A 99 -3.83 7.72 -8.17
CA ASN A 99 -4.32 9.08 -8.34
C ASN A 99 -4.86 9.67 -7.02
N ILE A 100 -5.07 10.98 -7.02
CA ILE A 100 -5.81 11.71 -6.00
C ILE A 100 -7.14 12.19 -6.61
N GLY A 101 -8.26 11.86 -5.98
CA GLY A 101 -9.60 12.18 -6.44
C GLY A 101 -10.62 12.17 -5.29
N TYR A 102 -11.87 12.46 -5.61
CA TYR A 102 -12.97 12.67 -4.65
C TYR A 102 -13.53 11.39 -3.99
N ALA A 103 -12.80 10.27 -4.01
CA ALA A 103 -13.24 9.07 -3.29
C ALA A 103 -13.17 9.31 -1.77
N HIS A 104 -14.24 8.89 -1.05
CA HIS A 104 -14.36 8.98 0.42
C HIS A 104 -14.22 10.41 0.97
N ILE A 105 -14.75 11.41 0.24
CA ILE A 105 -14.59 12.83 0.58
C ILE A 105 -15.18 13.18 1.96
N GLU A 106 -16.19 12.46 2.42
CA GLU A 106 -16.79 12.63 3.75
C GLU A 106 -15.75 12.38 4.86
N GLY A 107 -14.89 11.36 4.72
CA GLY A 107 -13.84 11.05 5.68
C GLY A 107 -12.61 11.95 5.55
N PHE A 108 -12.26 12.34 4.34
CA PHE A 108 -11.07 13.20 4.08
C PHE A 108 -11.37 14.70 4.09
N LYS A 109 -12.62 15.10 3.91
CA LYS A 109 -13.12 16.50 3.87
C LYS A 109 -12.70 17.30 2.63
N ASN A 110 -11.50 17.12 2.09
CA ASN A 110 -10.99 17.79 0.89
C ASN A 110 -9.88 16.98 0.22
N LEU A 111 -9.51 17.36 -1.01
CA LEU A 111 -8.50 16.69 -1.81
C LEU A 111 -7.08 16.81 -1.24
N ASP A 112 -6.75 17.91 -0.57
CA ASP A 112 -5.45 18.09 0.09
C ASP A 112 -5.25 17.04 1.19
N ASN A 113 -6.26 16.79 2.01
CA ASN A 113 -6.26 15.74 3.02
C ASN A 113 -6.17 14.35 2.38
N THR A 114 -6.90 14.12 1.27
CA THR A 114 -6.80 12.87 0.51
C THR A 114 -5.38 12.65 0.00
N ALA A 115 -4.76 13.68 -0.55
CA ALA A 115 -3.37 13.62 -1.02
C ALA A 115 -2.38 13.36 0.13
N GLN A 116 -2.51 14.10 1.23
CA GLN A 116 -1.67 13.93 2.43
C GLN A 116 -1.75 12.50 2.97
N GLU A 117 -2.97 11.96 3.07
CA GLU A 117 -3.17 10.58 3.55
C GLU A 117 -2.53 9.58 2.60
N LYS A 118 -2.83 9.63 1.30
CA LYS A 118 -2.34 8.64 0.34
C LYS A 118 -0.82 8.71 0.16
N TYR A 119 -0.24 9.90 0.10
CA TYR A 119 1.21 10.05 0.00
C TYR A 119 1.95 9.69 1.28
N SER A 120 1.26 9.57 2.42
CA SER A 120 1.87 9.09 3.66
C SER A 120 2.44 7.67 3.55
N ILE A 121 2.02 6.87 2.56
CA ILE A 121 2.58 5.55 2.26
C ILE A 121 4.08 5.64 1.93
N PHE A 122 4.52 6.73 1.32
CA PHE A 122 5.91 6.93 0.93
C PHE A 122 6.85 7.11 2.12
N ASP A 123 6.34 7.55 3.28
CA ASP A 123 7.14 7.70 4.51
C ASP A 123 7.73 6.34 4.97
N TYR A 124 7.18 5.23 4.50
CA TYR A 124 7.53 3.86 4.89
C TYR A 124 8.20 3.04 3.77
N VAL A 125 8.45 3.64 2.60
CA VAL A 125 9.25 2.99 1.56
C VAL A 125 10.67 2.83 2.06
N LYS A 126 11.29 1.68 1.83
CA LYS A 126 12.68 1.41 2.20
C LYS A 126 13.63 2.44 1.58
N LYS A 127 14.79 2.64 2.21
CA LYS A 127 15.78 3.64 1.78
C LYS A 127 16.19 3.48 0.31
N ASP A 128 16.33 2.25 -0.15
CA ASP A 128 16.71 1.91 -1.54
C ASP A 128 15.48 1.54 -2.39
N GLY A 129 14.28 1.92 -1.94
CA GLY A 129 13.02 1.65 -2.61
C GLY A 129 12.56 2.78 -3.53
N PHE A 130 11.44 2.55 -4.22
CA PHE A 130 10.89 3.48 -5.21
C PHE A 130 9.51 3.95 -4.84
N SER A 131 9.24 5.24 -5.09
CA SER A 131 7.91 5.85 -4.99
C SER A 131 7.41 6.20 -6.40
N VAL A 132 6.26 5.66 -6.76
CA VAL A 132 5.61 5.87 -8.07
C VAL A 132 4.39 6.75 -7.88
N ILE A 133 4.33 7.87 -8.59
CA ILE A 133 3.24 8.83 -8.50
C ILE A 133 2.59 9.06 -9.87
N ASN A 134 1.31 9.39 -9.86
CA ASN A 134 0.67 10.04 -10.99
C ASN A 134 1.13 11.52 -11.04
N ASP A 135 1.29 12.08 -12.23
CA ASP A 135 1.77 13.45 -12.44
C ASP A 135 0.68 14.52 -12.16
N GLN A 136 0.07 14.46 -10.99
CA GLN A 136 -0.83 15.49 -10.47
C GLN A 136 0.01 16.54 -9.71
N LYS A 137 0.51 17.54 -10.44
CA LYS A 137 1.50 18.51 -9.97
C LYS A 137 1.08 19.26 -8.71
N GLU A 138 -0.21 19.57 -8.58
CA GLU A 138 -0.81 20.30 -7.46
C GLU A 138 -0.64 19.60 -6.10
N TYR A 139 -0.51 18.27 -6.10
CA TYR A 139 -0.37 17.49 -4.86
C TYR A 139 1.07 17.08 -4.54
N ARG A 140 2.06 17.39 -5.41
CA ARG A 140 3.48 17.07 -5.16
C ARG A 140 4.03 17.72 -3.88
N LYS A 141 3.42 18.84 -3.42
CA LYS A 141 3.77 19.52 -2.14
C LYS A 141 3.67 18.61 -0.91
N PHE A 142 2.85 17.55 -0.97
CA PHE A 142 2.66 16.60 0.13
C PHE A 142 3.69 15.46 0.13
N ILE A 143 4.51 15.35 -0.90
CA ILE A 143 5.57 14.34 -0.99
C ILE A 143 6.80 14.90 -0.30
N LYS A 144 7.19 14.29 0.82
CA LYS A 144 8.40 14.68 1.54
C LYS A 144 9.63 14.33 0.69
N LYS A 145 10.52 15.29 0.49
CA LYS A 145 11.85 14.99 -0.06
C LYS A 145 12.61 14.14 0.97
N ARG A 146 13.12 13.01 0.54
CA ARG A 146 14.05 12.16 1.30
C ARG A 146 15.48 12.50 0.97
#